data_77eeec0a4e5c557eb13c861526ff348e
#
_entry.id   77eeec0a4e5c557eb13c861526ff348e
#
_cell.length_a   1.000
_cell.length_b   1.000
_cell.length_c   1.000
_cell.angle_alpha   90.00
_cell.angle_beta   90.00
_cell.angle_gamma   90.00
#
_symmetry.space_group_name_H-M   'P 1'
#
loop_
_entity.id
_entity.type
_entity.pdbx_description
1 polymer ?
#
loop_
_entity_poly.entity_id
_entity_poly.type
_entity_poly.pdbx_seq_one_letter_code
_entity_poly.pdbx_strand_id
1 'polypeptide(L)'
;MKICSTCVIPETAETLTFSETGKCSVCNQINFKNKINWESRGKDLDKLIENYKGKYDYDCVVPFSGGKDSTFTLWYLVKKKKLKPLVVRFDHNFYRKNLEENNQRTLNI
;
A
#
# COMPACT_ATOMS: atom_id res chain seq x y z
N MET A 1 -23.07 6.89 23.68
CA MET A 1 -22.22 6.36 22.60
C MET A 1 -22.21 7.39 21.48
N LYS A 2 -21.03 7.88 21.12
CA LYS A 2 -20.88 8.84 20.00
C LYS A 2 -20.90 8.10 18.68
N ILE A 3 -21.44 8.75 17.64
CA ILE A 3 -21.50 8.24 16.27
C ILE A 3 -20.94 9.32 15.36
N CYS A 4 -20.09 8.93 14.42
CA CYS A 4 -19.49 9.87 13.48
C CYS A 4 -20.55 10.53 12.60
N SER A 5 -20.53 11.86 12.53
CA SER A 5 -21.45 12.66 11.70
C SER A 5 -21.27 12.46 10.19
N THR A 6 -20.17 11.82 9.76
CA THR A 6 -19.84 11.63 8.34
C THR A 6 -19.97 10.16 7.88
N CYS A 7 -19.38 9.19 8.61
CA CYS A 7 -19.34 7.79 8.20
C CYS A 7 -20.14 6.87 9.12
N VAL A 8 -20.88 7.42 10.07
CA VAL A 8 -21.75 6.76 11.04
C VAL A 8 -21.09 5.66 11.89
N ILE A 9 -19.75 5.60 11.93
CA ILE A 9 -19.03 4.65 12.78
C ILE A 9 -19.29 4.97 14.26
N PRO A 10 -19.62 4.00 15.10
CA PRO A 10 -19.82 4.22 16.54
C PRO A 10 -18.50 4.26 17.30
N GLU A 11 -18.51 4.84 18.50
CA GLU A 11 -17.39 4.91 19.46
C GLU A 11 -17.16 3.54 20.12
N THR A 12 -16.76 2.53 19.33
CA THR A 12 -16.56 1.17 19.80
C THR A 12 -15.12 0.70 19.73
N ALA A 13 -14.24 1.46 19.05
CA ALA A 13 -12.82 1.15 18.94
C ALA A 13 -12.01 2.06 19.86
N GLU A 14 -11.11 1.50 20.68
CA GLU A 14 -10.30 2.23 21.67
C GLU A 14 -9.44 3.36 21.06
N THR A 15 -9.06 3.22 19.80
CA THR A 15 -8.22 4.20 19.08
C THR A 15 -9.03 5.25 18.32
N LEU A 16 -10.36 5.16 18.33
CA LEU A 16 -11.22 6.05 17.58
C LEU A 16 -11.53 7.32 18.40
N THR A 17 -11.05 8.46 17.93
CA THR A 17 -11.33 9.77 18.54
C THR A 17 -12.29 10.58 17.69
N PHE A 18 -13.01 11.51 18.33
CA PHE A 18 -14.00 12.38 17.69
C PHE A 18 -13.61 13.86 17.90
N SER A 19 -13.68 14.64 16.82
CA SER A 19 -13.52 16.10 16.90
C SER A 19 -14.75 16.75 17.54
N GLU A 20 -14.64 18.04 17.89
CA GLU A 20 -15.77 18.85 18.37
C GLU A 20 -16.93 18.91 17.38
N THR A 21 -16.65 18.77 16.08
CA THR A 21 -17.66 18.71 15.00
C THR A 21 -18.31 17.33 14.84
N GLY A 22 -18.01 16.38 15.72
CA GLY A 22 -18.55 15.02 15.69
C GLY A 22 -17.95 14.12 14.61
N LYS A 23 -16.88 14.53 13.91
CA LYS A 23 -16.19 13.67 12.92
C LYS A 23 -15.17 12.77 13.62
N CYS A 24 -15.12 11.51 13.22
CA CYS A 24 -14.11 10.58 13.72
C CYS A 24 -12.71 10.85 13.14
N SER A 25 -11.68 10.34 13.82
CA SER A 25 -10.29 10.47 13.41
C SER A 25 -10.02 9.90 11.99
N VAL A 26 -10.72 8.84 11.57
CA VAL A 26 -10.62 8.27 10.23
C VAL A 26 -11.11 9.25 9.16
N CYS A 27 -12.28 9.89 9.37
CA CYS A 27 -12.79 10.91 8.45
C CYS A 27 -11.88 12.15 8.38
N ASN A 28 -11.24 12.51 9.48
CA ASN A 28 -10.26 13.60 9.50
C ASN A 28 -9.00 13.25 8.72
N GLN A 29 -8.53 12.00 8.79
CA GLN A 29 -7.41 11.51 7.96
C GLN A 29 -7.74 11.52 6.46
N ILE A 30 -8.97 11.20 6.06
CA ILE A 30 -9.41 11.29 4.66
C ILE A 30 -9.29 12.73 4.17
N ASN A 31 -9.72 13.71 4.96
CA ASN A 31 -9.59 15.12 4.62
C ASN A 31 -8.11 15.53 4.45
N PHE A 32 -7.21 15.00 5.25
CA PHE A 32 -5.77 15.22 5.09
C PHE A 32 -5.25 14.61 3.78
N LYS A 33 -5.64 13.38 3.44
CA LYS A 33 -5.25 12.72 2.19
C LYS A 33 -5.68 13.52 0.95
N ASN A 34 -6.83 14.17 0.99
CA ASN A 34 -7.32 15.01 -0.11
C ASN A 34 -6.50 16.29 -0.32
N LYS A 35 -5.70 16.71 0.66
CA LYS A 35 -4.80 17.87 0.56
C LYS A 35 -3.40 17.51 0.04
N ILE A 36 -3.09 16.24 -0.09
CA ILE A 36 -1.79 15.78 -0.58
C ILE A 36 -1.69 16.05 -2.09
N ASN A 37 -0.62 16.72 -2.49
CA ASN A 37 -0.27 16.84 -3.90
C ASN A 37 0.38 15.53 -4.39
N TRP A 38 -0.45 14.64 -4.93
CA TRP A 38 -0.02 13.32 -5.40
C TRP A 38 0.92 13.39 -6.61
N GLU A 39 0.82 14.43 -7.43
CA GLU A 39 1.74 14.65 -8.55
C GLU A 39 3.16 14.93 -8.04
N SER A 40 3.29 15.83 -7.05
CA SER A 40 4.58 16.10 -6.41
C SER A 40 5.17 14.84 -5.78
N ARG A 41 4.34 14.05 -5.06
CA ARG A 41 4.78 12.78 -4.46
C ARG A 41 5.23 11.76 -5.51
N GLY A 42 4.57 11.75 -6.68
CA GLY A 42 4.99 10.94 -7.82
C GLY A 42 6.39 11.33 -8.33
N LYS A 43 6.65 12.63 -8.47
CA LYS A 43 7.97 13.15 -8.86
C LYS A 43 9.06 12.82 -7.83
N ASP A 44 8.75 12.87 -6.53
CA ASP A 44 9.68 12.47 -5.48
C ASP A 44 10.03 10.97 -5.58
N LEU A 45 9.04 10.12 -5.86
CA LEU A 45 9.27 8.70 -6.12
C LEU A 45 10.15 8.48 -7.35
N ASP A 46 9.92 9.22 -8.44
CA ASP A 46 10.71 9.07 -9.67
C ASP A 46 12.17 9.47 -9.44
N LYS A 47 12.44 10.56 -8.72
CA LYS A 47 13.80 10.95 -8.30
C LYS A 47 14.47 9.87 -7.45
N LEU A 48 13.73 9.27 -6.51
CA LEU A 48 14.25 8.17 -5.70
C LEU A 48 14.63 6.97 -6.57
N ILE A 49 13.75 6.60 -7.52
CA ILE A 49 14.01 5.50 -8.45
C ILE A 49 15.27 5.77 -9.29
N GLU A 50 15.43 6.96 -9.85
CA GLU A 50 16.60 7.34 -10.65
C GLU A 50 17.92 7.18 -9.88
N ASN A 51 17.88 7.40 -8.56
CA ASN A 51 19.06 7.23 -7.71
C ASN A 51 19.52 5.79 -7.53
N TYR A 52 18.67 4.80 -7.75
CA TYR A 52 18.96 3.39 -7.46
C TYR A 52 18.84 2.46 -8.67
N LYS A 53 18.05 2.83 -9.68
CA LYS A 53 17.79 2.00 -10.85
C LYS A 53 19.08 1.67 -11.61
N GLY A 54 19.30 0.37 -11.82
CA GLY A 54 20.44 -0.14 -12.59
C GLY A 54 21.80 -0.10 -11.90
N LYS A 55 21.85 0.28 -10.60
CA LYS A 55 23.12 0.32 -9.84
C LYS A 55 23.50 -1.00 -9.18
N TYR A 56 22.53 -1.88 -8.97
CA TYR A 56 22.69 -3.16 -8.28
C TYR A 56 21.96 -4.26 -9.07
N ASP A 57 22.11 -5.51 -8.64
CA ASP A 57 21.43 -6.66 -9.25
C ASP A 57 19.92 -6.52 -9.21
N TYR A 58 19.39 -5.83 -8.19
CA TYR A 58 17.98 -5.48 -8.02
C TYR A 58 17.85 -3.99 -7.69
N ASP A 59 16.83 -3.35 -8.27
CA ASP A 59 16.57 -1.91 -8.07
C ASP A 59 15.92 -1.60 -6.72
N CYS A 60 15.15 -2.53 -6.19
CA CYS A 60 14.45 -2.41 -4.90
C CYS A 60 14.03 -3.77 -4.33
N VAL A 61 13.59 -3.77 -3.08
CA VAL A 61 12.99 -4.93 -2.41
C VAL A 61 11.49 -4.71 -2.29
N VAL A 62 10.70 -5.72 -2.65
CA VAL A 62 9.23 -5.71 -2.53
C VAL A 62 8.78 -6.82 -1.59
N PRO A 63 8.27 -6.50 -0.40
CA PRO A 63 7.61 -7.48 0.45
C PRO A 63 6.30 -7.92 -0.21
N PHE A 64 6.14 -9.25 -0.37
CA PHE A 64 5.04 -9.82 -1.14
C PHE A 64 4.24 -10.82 -0.32
N SER A 65 3.01 -10.47 0.02
CA SER A 65 2.07 -11.35 0.75
C SER A 65 1.14 -12.15 -0.18
N GLY A 66 1.07 -11.80 -1.46
CA GLY A 66 0.10 -12.35 -2.41
C GLY A 66 -1.30 -11.70 -2.33
N GLY A 67 -1.49 -10.73 -1.45
CA GLY A 67 -2.71 -9.94 -1.39
C GLY A 67 -2.77 -8.88 -2.51
N LYS A 68 -3.95 -8.27 -2.68
CA LYS A 68 -4.22 -7.30 -3.75
C LYS A 68 -3.22 -6.13 -3.77
N ASP A 69 -2.86 -5.61 -2.60
CA ASP A 69 -2.03 -4.42 -2.48
C ASP A 69 -0.56 -4.71 -2.83
N SER A 70 -0.01 -5.82 -2.34
CA SER A 70 1.35 -6.25 -2.69
C SER A 70 1.47 -6.66 -4.17
N THR A 71 0.43 -7.28 -4.72
CA THR A 71 0.36 -7.62 -6.16
C THR A 71 0.32 -6.36 -7.02
N PHE A 72 -0.50 -5.36 -6.65
CA PHE A 72 -0.55 -4.09 -7.35
C PHE A 72 0.79 -3.35 -7.27
N THR A 73 1.41 -3.31 -6.10
CA THR A 73 2.73 -2.68 -5.90
C THR A 73 3.77 -3.32 -6.82
N LEU A 74 3.85 -4.64 -6.85
CA LEU A 74 4.78 -5.36 -7.71
C LEU A 74 4.52 -5.08 -9.19
N TRP A 75 3.27 -5.18 -9.63
CA TRP A 75 2.88 -4.86 -11.00
C TRP A 75 3.26 -3.42 -11.38
N TYR A 76 2.99 -2.45 -10.51
CA TYR A 76 3.28 -1.04 -10.76
C TYR A 76 4.79 -0.80 -10.94
N LEU A 77 5.61 -1.35 -10.04
CA LEU A 77 7.06 -1.19 -10.11
C LEU A 77 7.65 -1.86 -11.36
N VAL A 78 7.21 -3.06 -11.70
CA VAL A 78 7.70 -3.79 -12.89
C VAL A 78 7.16 -3.19 -14.19
N LYS A 79 5.84 -3.03 -14.31
CA LYS A 79 5.22 -2.64 -15.60
C LYS A 79 5.24 -1.13 -15.85
N LYS A 80 5.04 -0.31 -14.83
CA LYS A 80 4.99 1.15 -14.98
C LYS A 80 6.35 1.81 -14.80
N LYS A 81 7.10 1.42 -13.77
CA LYS A 81 8.41 2.02 -13.47
C LYS A 81 9.59 1.28 -14.11
N LYS A 82 9.35 0.09 -14.68
CA LYS A 82 10.38 -0.74 -15.35
C LYS A 82 11.56 -1.05 -14.43
N LEU A 83 11.25 -1.38 -13.18
CA LEU A 83 12.23 -1.80 -12.19
C LEU A 83 12.39 -3.32 -12.16
N LYS A 84 13.53 -3.76 -11.67
CA LYS A 84 13.86 -5.16 -11.39
C LYS A 84 13.86 -5.38 -9.87
N PRO A 85 12.70 -5.70 -9.25
CA PRO A 85 12.62 -5.87 -7.80
C PRO A 85 13.11 -7.24 -7.35
N LEU A 86 13.71 -7.31 -6.15
CA LEU A 86 13.82 -8.54 -5.38
C LEU A 86 12.52 -8.73 -4.60
N VAL A 87 11.78 -9.78 -4.92
CA VAL A 87 10.52 -10.10 -4.24
C VAL A 87 10.81 -10.98 -3.03
N VAL A 88 10.42 -10.54 -1.85
CA VAL A 88 10.65 -11.25 -0.59
C VAL A 88 9.32 -11.58 0.06
N ARG A 89 9.14 -12.85 0.43
CA ARG A 89 7.94 -13.36 1.11
C ARG A 89 8.33 -14.07 2.38
N PHE A 90 7.59 -13.79 3.45
CA PHE A 90 7.69 -14.58 4.68
C PHE A 90 6.83 -15.85 4.55
N ASP A 91 7.43 -17.01 4.71
CA ASP A 91 6.73 -18.29 4.70
C ASP A 91 6.29 -18.64 6.13
N HIS A 92 4.97 -18.62 6.36
CA HIS A 92 4.34 -19.00 7.62
C HIS A 92 3.57 -20.32 7.52
N ASN A 93 3.67 -21.06 6.40
CA ASN A 93 3.03 -22.36 6.12
C ASN A 93 1.47 -22.38 6.18
N PHE A 94 0.79 -21.24 6.30
CA PHE A 94 -0.67 -21.15 6.37
C PHE A 94 -1.29 -20.64 5.07
N TYR A 95 -0.79 -21.11 3.92
CA TYR A 95 -1.29 -20.67 2.63
C TYR A 95 -2.40 -21.56 2.10
N ARG A 96 -3.42 -20.93 1.50
CA ARG A 96 -4.38 -21.66 0.69
C ARG A 96 -3.74 -22.04 -0.65
N LYS A 97 -4.05 -23.23 -1.16
CA LYS A 97 -3.51 -23.73 -2.43
C LYS A 97 -3.69 -22.75 -3.61
N ASN A 98 -4.87 -22.15 -3.72
CA ASN A 98 -5.16 -21.17 -4.78
C ASN A 98 -4.34 -19.88 -4.67
N LEU A 99 -3.90 -19.50 -3.48
CA LEU A 99 -3.03 -18.34 -3.29
C LEU A 99 -1.66 -18.58 -3.90
N GLU A 100 -1.12 -19.78 -3.75
CA GLU A 100 0.19 -20.13 -4.30
C GLU A 100 0.17 -20.11 -5.85
N GLU A 101 -0.87 -20.66 -6.47
CA GLU A 101 -1.05 -20.61 -7.92
C GLU A 101 -1.14 -19.15 -8.43
N ASN A 102 -1.87 -18.28 -7.74
CA ASN A 102 -1.96 -16.86 -8.09
C ASN A 102 -0.63 -16.13 -7.92
N ASN A 103 0.13 -16.47 -6.88
CA ASN A 103 1.46 -15.90 -6.65
C ASN A 103 2.42 -16.26 -7.77
N GLN A 104 2.46 -17.54 -8.20
CA GLN A 104 3.27 -17.98 -9.32
C GLN A 104 2.91 -17.24 -10.61
N ARG A 105 1.62 -17.05 -10.90
CA ARG A 105 1.18 -16.26 -12.06
C ARG A 105 1.64 -14.80 -11.96
N THR A 106 1.59 -14.22 -10.76
CA THR A 106 2.01 -12.83 -10.51
C THR A 106 3.52 -12.66 -10.67
N LEU A 107 4.32 -13.64 -10.25
CA LEU A 107 5.78 -13.58 -10.37
C LEU A 107 6.28 -13.75 -11.81
N ASN A 108 5.46 -14.25 -12.71
CA ASN A 108 5.77 -14.40 -14.13
C ASN A 108 5.43 -13.17 -15.00
N ILE A 109 5.14 -12.04 -14.36
CA ILE A 109 4.95 -10.75 -15.07
C ILE A 109 6.34 -10.21 -15.43
#